data_32d20dd23a15e46b7807a95b62d87a6e
#
_entry.id   32d20dd23a15e46b7807a95b62d87a6e
#
_cell.length_a   1.000
_cell.length_b   1.000
_cell.length_c   1.000
_cell.angle_alpha   90.00
_cell.angle_beta   90.00
_cell.angle_gamma   90.00
#
_symmetry.space_group_name_H-M   'P 1'
#
loop_
_entity.id
_entity.type
_entity.pdbx_description
1 polymer ?
#
loop_
_entity_poly.entity_id
_entity_poly.type
_entity_poly.pdbx_seq_one_letter_code
_entity_poly.pdbx_strand_id
1 'polypeptide(L)'
;QMCIRDSVQSVQQRQNIVSKEGDFDVVGMSRLDEHAGLEIFYIRYGKMVGKENLSIPDSLHETDEDIIAAFIKNFYGANPSSVPKEIILPILPQESLLLTAWLSKLRDGDVKIYVPERGFKRRLKDMAQSNAAKYLADKKLQWEYQDAREQGAVNKLKELLHLPKLPERIECFDISHNQGAETTGSMVVFESGRPNKKEYRRFKLQSTQGTPDDFKSMAEVMARRYGIETKWPRPDLIVLDGGKGQLDAALPVIRSCGVDTPVIGLAKRMEEIYVEGQTDPIIIDPHEPALQLLQFIRDEAHRFVIAYHRKWTSKRNTESILDHIAGIGPQRRNALWHAFRSLDEMRNATVEELTRVKGMNKTAAENIFRFFRMKKDEKRMLVEGFIDRERDDLSKF
;
A
#
# COMPACT_ATOMS: atom_id res chain seq x y z
N GLN A 1 -6.84 36.60 -9.27
CA GLN A 1 -7.38 36.18 -10.60
C GLN A 1 -6.39 36.38 -11.75
N MET A 2 -5.33 37.18 -11.58
CA MET A 2 -4.31 37.38 -12.64
C MET A 2 -3.34 36.22 -12.77
N CYS A 3 -2.92 35.61 -11.67
CA CYS A 3 -1.94 34.50 -11.71
C CYS A 3 -2.45 33.16 -12.33
N ILE A 4 -3.76 32.91 -12.30
CA ILE A 4 -4.33 31.67 -12.86
C ILE A 4 -4.45 31.79 -14.40
N ARG A 5 -4.74 32.96 -14.93
CA ARG A 5 -4.81 33.21 -16.38
C ARG A 5 -3.44 33.10 -17.06
N ASP A 6 -2.39 33.59 -16.43
CA ASP A 6 -1.02 33.51 -16.98
C ASP A 6 -0.47 32.08 -16.93
N SER A 7 -0.83 31.31 -15.90
CA SER A 7 -0.48 29.88 -15.82
C SER A 7 -1.20 29.04 -16.90
N VAL A 8 -2.47 29.34 -17.19
CA VAL A 8 -3.21 28.64 -18.25
C VAL A 8 -2.74 29.05 -19.65
N GLN A 9 -2.38 30.33 -19.87
CA GLN A 9 -1.82 30.78 -21.14
C GLN A 9 -0.41 30.25 -21.40
N SER A 10 0.44 30.10 -20.37
CA SER A 10 1.77 29.53 -20.53
C SER A 10 1.73 28.02 -20.83
N VAL A 11 0.69 27.30 -20.40
CA VAL A 11 0.45 25.90 -20.74
C VAL A 11 -0.09 25.75 -22.17
N GLN A 12 -0.91 26.69 -22.64
CA GLN A 12 -1.44 26.65 -24.03
C GLN A 12 -0.43 27.03 -25.09
N GLN A 13 0.59 27.84 -24.80
CA GLN A 13 1.59 28.28 -25.80
C GLN A 13 2.69 27.26 -26.13
N ARG A 14 2.82 26.14 -25.38
CA ARG A 14 3.86 25.12 -25.63
C ARG A 14 3.37 23.83 -26.31
N GLN A 15 2.13 23.76 -26.80
CA GLN A 15 1.56 22.53 -27.35
C GLN A 15 1.51 22.44 -28.89
N ASN A 16 2.31 23.18 -29.62
CA ASN A 16 2.33 23.08 -31.09
C ASN A 16 3.56 22.32 -31.62
N ILE A 17 3.74 21.07 -31.15
CA ILE A 17 4.55 20.12 -31.91
C ILE A 17 3.62 19.43 -32.89
N VAL A 18 3.55 19.95 -34.10
CA VAL A 18 2.75 19.38 -35.17
C VAL A 18 3.67 18.55 -36.06
N SER A 19 3.49 17.24 -36.04
CA SER A 19 3.99 16.35 -37.11
C SER A 19 2.88 16.17 -38.15
N LYS A 20 3.20 16.14 -39.42
CA LYS A 20 2.24 15.76 -40.46
C LYS A 20 1.87 14.28 -40.45
N GLU A 21 2.46 13.47 -39.55
CA GLU A 21 2.40 12.03 -39.61
C GLU A 21 2.08 11.39 -38.25
N GLY A 22 1.05 10.57 -38.25
CA GLY A 22 0.87 9.34 -37.48
C GLY A 22 0.63 9.40 -35.98
N ASP A 23 0.30 8.21 -35.49
CA ASP A 23 0.16 7.89 -34.04
C ASP A 23 1.40 7.12 -33.60
N PHE A 24 2.18 7.68 -32.69
CA PHE A 24 3.39 7.06 -32.17
C PHE A 24 3.69 7.52 -30.74
N ASP A 25 4.43 6.68 -30.02
CA ASP A 25 4.96 7.01 -28.69
C ASP A 25 6.48 7.20 -28.80
N VAL A 26 7.01 8.14 -28.01
CA VAL A 26 8.44 8.41 -27.93
C VAL A 26 8.90 8.18 -26.50
N VAL A 27 9.85 7.29 -26.34
CA VAL A 27 10.45 6.99 -25.05
C VAL A 27 11.85 7.59 -24.98
N GLY A 28 12.11 8.37 -23.93
CA GLY A 28 13.44 8.80 -23.55
C GLY A 28 13.85 8.10 -22.26
N MET A 29 15.12 7.81 -22.10
CA MET A 29 15.67 7.20 -20.88
C MET A 29 16.94 7.91 -20.44
N SER A 30 17.13 8.01 -19.14
CA SER A 30 18.37 8.44 -18.52
C SER A 30 18.64 7.63 -17.25
N ARG A 31 19.90 7.54 -16.84
CA ARG A 31 20.29 6.92 -15.58
C ARG A 31 20.89 7.96 -14.65
N LEU A 32 20.63 7.79 -13.37
CA LEU A 32 21.28 8.54 -12.31
C LEU A 32 21.37 7.66 -11.06
N ASP A 33 22.58 7.36 -10.61
CA ASP A 33 22.85 6.42 -9.51
C ASP A 33 22.19 5.05 -9.77
N GLU A 34 21.43 4.53 -8.81
CA GLU A 34 20.71 3.26 -8.90
C GLU A 34 19.27 3.42 -9.44
N HIS A 35 19.02 4.41 -10.29
CA HIS A 35 17.70 4.65 -10.86
C HIS A 35 17.78 4.93 -12.35
N ALA A 36 16.83 4.35 -13.09
CA ALA A 36 16.53 4.70 -14.46
C ALA A 36 15.26 5.56 -14.51
N GLY A 37 15.32 6.69 -15.20
CA GLY A 37 14.17 7.54 -15.47
C GLY A 37 13.73 7.40 -16.91
N LEU A 38 12.43 7.29 -17.10
CA LEU A 38 11.80 7.22 -18.40
C LEU A 38 10.85 8.41 -18.57
N GLU A 39 10.87 9.02 -19.74
CA GLU A 39 9.84 9.98 -20.20
C GLU A 39 9.18 9.43 -21.44
N ILE A 40 7.86 9.43 -21.46
CA ILE A 40 7.06 8.95 -22.58
C ILE A 40 6.25 10.11 -23.15
N PHE A 41 6.34 10.37 -24.45
CA PHE A 41 5.46 11.30 -25.15
C PHE A 41 4.44 10.53 -25.97
N TYR A 42 3.18 10.84 -25.80
CA TYR A 42 2.09 10.29 -26.59
C TYR A 42 1.74 11.22 -27.74
N ILE A 43 2.01 10.80 -28.97
CA ILE A 43 1.69 11.56 -30.18
C ILE A 43 0.51 10.87 -30.86
N ARG A 44 -0.60 11.61 -31.02
CA ARG A 44 -1.80 11.14 -31.72
C ARG A 44 -2.25 12.20 -32.72
N TYR A 45 -2.56 11.76 -33.91
CA TYR A 45 -2.92 12.69 -35.03
C TYR A 45 -1.88 13.81 -35.22
N GLY A 46 -0.59 13.48 -35.05
CA GLY A 46 0.50 14.45 -35.19
C GLY A 46 0.64 15.46 -34.05
N LYS A 47 -0.15 15.37 -32.98
CA LYS A 47 -0.10 16.27 -31.81
C LYS A 47 0.33 15.50 -30.56
N MET A 48 1.09 16.16 -29.69
CA MET A 48 1.38 15.63 -28.39
C MET A 48 0.13 15.73 -27.51
N VAL A 49 -0.49 14.58 -27.19
CA VAL A 49 -1.70 14.49 -26.36
C VAL A 49 -1.41 14.28 -24.89
N GLY A 50 -0.20 13.85 -24.55
CA GLY A 50 0.21 13.64 -23.16
C GLY A 50 1.68 13.28 -23.01
N LYS A 51 2.13 13.27 -21.77
CA LYS A 51 3.45 12.79 -21.38
C LYS A 51 3.37 12.12 -20.01
N GLU A 52 4.27 11.19 -19.77
CA GLU A 52 4.36 10.45 -18.48
C GLU A 52 5.82 10.26 -18.11
N ASN A 53 6.11 10.36 -16.82
CA ASN A 53 7.43 10.14 -16.24
C ASN A 53 7.39 8.93 -15.30
N LEU A 54 8.35 8.04 -15.46
CA LEU A 54 8.53 6.86 -14.62
C LEU A 54 9.94 6.84 -14.04
N SER A 55 10.07 6.39 -12.79
CA SER A 55 11.36 6.08 -12.18
C SER A 55 11.39 4.61 -11.80
N ILE A 56 12.40 3.90 -12.27
CA ILE A 56 12.60 2.46 -12.05
C ILE A 56 13.86 2.31 -11.20
N PRO A 57 13.80 1.65 -10.02
CA PRO A 57 15.00 1.27 -9.28
C PRO A 57 15.82 0.27 -10.09
N ASP A 58 17.13 0.53 -10.22
CA ASP A 58 18.08 -0.33 -10.95
C ASP A 58 19.11 -0.93 -9.99
N SER A 59 18.62 -1.63 -8.99
CA SER A 59 19.45 -2.28 -7.96
C SER A 59 20.26 -3.48 -8.49
N LEU A 60 19.90 -3.99 -9.67
CA LEU A 60 20.56 -5.14 -10.31
C LEU A 60 21.58 -4.74 -11.39
N HIS A 61 21.75 -3.44 -11.64
CA HIS A 61 22.60 -2.89 -12.70
C HIS A 61 22.31 -3.51 -14.08
N GLU A 62 21.04 -3.64 -14.42
CA GLU A 62 20.58 -4.15 -15.71
C GLU A 62 21.10 -3.28 -16.86
N THR A 63 21.19 -3.84 -18.07
CA THR A 63 21.56 -3.03 -19.26
C THR A 63 20.43 -2.09 -19.66
N ASP A 64 20.75 -1.03 -20.40
CA ASP A 64 19.73 -0.10 -20.92
C ASP A 64 18.71 -0.82 -21.79
N GLU A 65 19.16 -1.80 -22.56
CA GLU A 65 18.34 -2.66 -23.41
C GLU A 65 17.36 -3.48 -22.58
N ASP A 66 17.80 -4.05 -21.44
CA ASP A 66 16.96 -4.86 -20.57
C ASP A 66 15.88 -4.01 -19.88
N ILE A 67 16.24 -2.81 -19.41
CA ILE A 67 15.31 -1.87 -18.81
C ILE A 67 14.24 -1.46 -19.79
N ILE A 68 14.62 -1.13 -21.05
CA ILE A 68 13.66 -0.76 -22.10
C ILE A 68 12.77 -1.96 -22.46
N ALA A 69 13.33 -3.18 -22.55
CA ALA A 69 12.56 -4.39 -22.80
C ALA A 69 11.53 -4.66 -21.69
N ALA A 70 11.94 -4.57 -20.43
CA ALA A 70 11.07 -4.74 -19.26
C ALA A 70 9.99 -3.66 -19.21
N PHE A 71 10.36 -2.41 -19.49
CA PHE A 71 9.40 -1.31 -19.61
C PHE A 71 8.32 -1.60 -20.66
N ILE A 72 8.70 -1.97 -21.87
CA ILE A 72 7.76 -2.26 -22.97
C ILE A 72 6.80 -3.39 -22.55
N LYS A 73 7.32 -4.49 -22.00
CA LYS A 73 6.52 -5.65 -21.56
C LYS A 73 5.49 -5.26 -20.49
N ASN A 74 5.93 -4.53 -19.47
CA ASN A 74 5.07 -4.17 -18.34
C ASN A 74 4.05 -3.08 -18.73
N PHE A 75 4.51 -2.04 -19.41
CA PHE A 75 3.69 -0.87 -19.72
C PHE A 75 2.56 -1.20 -20.73
N TYR A 76 2.91 -1.76 -21.87
CA TYR A 76 1.92 -2.13 -22.89
C TYR A 76 1.19 -3.43 -22.57
N GLY A 77 1.79 -4.32 -21.78
CA GLY A 77 1.12 -5.53 -21.28
C GLY A 77 -0.03 -5.21 -20.34
N ALA A 78 0.14 -4.18 -19.49
CA ALA A 78 -0.93 -3.71 -18.60
C ALA A 78 -2.07 -2.97 -19.37
N ASN A 79 -1.74 -2.35 -20.51
CA ASN A 79 -2.68 -1.52 -21.29
C ASN A 79 -2.64 -1.87 -22.79
N PRO A 80 -3.12 -3.03 -23.24
CA PRO A 80 -3.03 -3.48 -24.63
C PRO A 80 -3.67 -2.53 -25.64
N SER A 81 -4.75 -1.84 -25.26
CA SER A 81 -5.48 -0.90 -26.11
C SER A 81 -4.71 0.41 -26.38
N SER A 82 -3.64 0.68 -25.63
CA SER A 82 -2.83 1.91 -25.79
C SER A 82 -1.67 1.77 -26.80
N VAL A 83 -1.40 0.55 -27.29
CA VAL A 83 -0.27 0.27 -28.20
C VAL A 83 -0.39 1.07 -29.50
N PRO A 84 0.57 1.99 -29.81
CA PRO A 84 0.55 2.79 -31.03
C PRO A 84 1.07 2.01 -32.25
N LYS A 85 1.03 2.64 -33.44
CA LYS A 85 1.62 2.07 -34.66
C LYS A 85 3.16 2.04 -34.64
N GLU A 86 3.74 3.04 -33.98
CA GLU A 86 5.19 3.17 -33.91
C GLU A 86 5.61 3.49 -32.45
N ILE A 87 6.69 2.89 -32.01
CA ILE A 87 7.34 3.19 -30.75
C ILE A 87 8.78 3.58 -31.02
N ILE A 88 9.12 4.79 -30.66
CA ILE A 88 10.44 5.37 -30.82
C ILE A 88 11.18 5.21 -29.52
N LEU A 89 12.35 4.57 -29.58
CA LEU A 89 13.16 4.24 -28.41
C LEU A 89 14.51 4.95 -28.42
N PRO A 90 15.13 5.15 -27.23
CA PRO A 90 16.49 5.66 -27.11
C PRO A 90 17.54 4.63 -27.53
N ILE A 91 17.29 3.34 -27.27
CA ILE A 91 18.12 2.20 -27.61
C ILE A 91 17.21 1.04 -28.01
N LEU A 92 17.72 0.15 -28.90
CA LEU A 92 16.94 -0.98 -29.38
C LEU A 92 17.25 -2.22 -28.51
N PRO A 93 16.26 -2.83 -27.84
CA PRO A 93 16.46 -4.07 -27.09
C PRO A 93 16.92 -5.22 -27.99
N GLN A 94 17.71 -6.15 -27.44
CA GLN A 94 18.16 -7.35 -28.17
C GLN A 94 16.98 -8.16 -28.71
N GLU A 95 15.90 -8.29 -27.91
CA GLU A 95 14.65 -9.01 -28.27
C GLU A 95 13.68 -8.15 -29.10
N SER A 96 14.12 -7.09 -29.77
CA SER A 96 13.26 -6.14 -30.48
C SER A 96 12.32 -6.77 -31.49
N LEU A 97 12.75 -7.83 -32.19
CA LEU A 97 11.90 -8.56 -33.14
C LEU A 97 10.75 -9.29 -32.44
N LEU A 98 11.03 -9.95 -31.30
CA LEU A 98 10.02 -10.64 -30.50
C LEU A 98 9.02 -9.64 -29.87
N LEU A 99 9.53 -8.53 -29.36
CA LEU A 99 8.70 -7.44 -28.82
C LEU A 99 7.79 -6.84 -29.88
N THR A 100 8.32 -6.62 -31.09
CA THR A 100 7.53 -6.13 -32.22
C THR A 100 6.40 -7.09 -32.59
N ALA A 101 6.67 -8.38 -32.70
CA ALA A 101 5.67 -9.40 -33.01
C ALA A 101 4.60 -9.49 -31.90
N TRP A 102 5.04 -9.46 -30.65
CA TRP A 102 4.14 -9.49 -29.50
C TRP A 102 3.22 -8.25 -29.41
N LEU A 103 3.77 -7.04 -29.62
CA LEU A 103 2.99 -5.81 -29.63
C LEU A 103 2.02 -5.75 -30.82
N SER A 104 2.43 -6.25 -31.99
CA SER A 104 1.56 -6.35 -33.18
C SER A 104 0.37 -7.26 -32.91
N LYS A 105 0.59 -8.36 -32.17
CA LYS A 105 -0.50 -9.24 -31.72
C LYS A 105 -1.42 -8.57 -30.70
N LEU A 106 -0.85 -7.81 -29.73
CA LEU A 106 -1.65 -7.07 -28.76
C LEU A 106 -2.52 -5.98 -29.39
N ARG A 107 -1.97 -5.31 -30.40
CA ARG A 107 -2.66 -4.21 -31.10
C ARG A 107 -3.68 -4.69 -32.13
N ASP A 108 -3.59 -5.95 -32.56
CA ASP A 108 -4.29 -6.50 -33.76
C ASP A 108 -3.94 -5.70 -35.02
N GLY A 109 -2.63 -5.48 -35.25
CA GLY A 109 -2.11 -4.74 -36.41
C GLY A 109 -0.62 -4.45 -36.27
N ASP A 110 0.01 -4.02 -37.39
CA ASP A 110 1.44 -3.78 -37.44
C ASP A 110 1.92 -2.74 -36.42
N VAL A 111 2.99 -3.04 -35.71
CA VAL A 111 3.73 -2.14 -34.84
C VAL A 111 5.18 -2.08 -35.29
N LYS A 112 5.78 -0.88 -35.25
CA LYS A 112 7.20 -0.69 -35.52
C LYS A 112 7.93 -0.16 -34.29
N ILE A 113 9.04 -0.79 -33.94
CA ILE A 113 9.94 -0.32 -32.87
C ILE A 113 11.27 0.07 -33.54
N TYR A 114 11.76 1.27 -33.28
CA TYR A 114 13.04 1.71 -33.87
C TYR A 114 13.64 2.91 -33.12
N VAL A 115 14.93 3.14 -33.41
CA VAL A 115 15.67 4.32 -32.94
C VAL A 115 15.85 5.26 -34.13
N PRO A 116 15.33 6.50 -34.10
CA PRO A 116 15.45 7.42 -35.22
C PRO A 116 16.84 8.07 -35.25
N GLU A 117 17.49 8.05 -36.40
CA GLU A 117 18.83 8.63 -36.60
C GLU A 117 18.80 10.13 -36.97
N ARG A 118 17.69 10.61 -37.58
CA ARG A 118 17.59 11.98 -38.10
C ARG A 118 16.17 12.52 -38.13
N GLY A 119 16.01 13.79 -38.32
CA GLY A 119 14.72 14.44 -38.53
C GLY A 119 13.97 14.78 -37.23
N PHE A 120 12.67 15.00 -37.38
CA PHE A 120 11.79 15.44 -36.31
C PHE A 120 11.68 14.41 -35.16
N LYS A 121 11.54 13.13 -35.50
CA LYS A 121 11.41 12.04 -34.54
C LYS A 121 12.66 11.88 -33.67
N ARG A 122 13.86 12.09 -34.24
CA ARG A 122 15.11 12.14 -33.46
C ARG A 122 15.08 13.28 -32.43
N ARG A 123 14.69 14.49 -32.87
CA ARG A 123 14.61 15.62 -31.92
C ARG A 123 13.63 15.37 -30.78
N LEU A 124 12.48 14.71 -31.05
CA LEU A 124 11.56 14.30 -29.99
C LEU A 124 12.17 13.28 -29.04
N LYS A 125 12.91 12.30 -29.55
CA LYS A 125 13.63 11.31 -28.74
C LYS A 125 14.67 12.00 -27.85
N ASP A 126 15.48 12.90 -28.42
CA ASP A 126 16.51 13.63 -27.67
C ASP A 126 15.87 14.55 -26.61
N MET A 127 14.72 15.15 -26.91
CA MET A 127 13.94 15.93 -25.95
C MET A 127 13.37 15.05 -24.82
N ALA A 128 12.82 13.88 -25.14
CA ALA A 128 12.33 12.94 -24.13
C ALA A 128 13.47 12.46 -23.22
N GLN A 129 14.64 12.20 -23.79
CA GLN A 129 15.83 11.79 -23.05
C GLN A 129 16.34 12.91 -22.12
N SER A 130 16.36 14.16 -22.59
CA SER A 130 16.71 15.32 -21.76
C SER A 130 15.71 15.53 -20.61
N ASN A 131 14.41 15.32 -20.88
CA ASN A 131 13.39 15.41 -19.85
C ASN A 131 13.51 14.29 -18.82
N ALA A 132 13.79 13.05 -19.23
CA ALA A 132 14.06 11.94 -18.34
C ALA A 132 15.23 12.22 -17.39
N ALA A 133 16.32 12.81 -17.92
CA ALA A 133 17.46 13.22 -17.11
C ALA A 133 17.10 14.32 -16.10
N LYS A 134 16.35 15.33 -16.53
CA LYS A 134 15.89 16.40 -15.65
C LYS A 134 14.95 15.86 -14.55
N TYR A 135 14.02 14.99 -14.92
CA TYR A 135 13.11 14.35 -13.96
C TYR A 135 13.87 13.58 -12.88
N LEU A 136 14.91 12.80 -13.25
CA LEU A 136 15.73 12.09 -12.28
C LEU A 136 16.54 13.07 -11.38
N ALA A 137 17.09 14.12 -11.94
CA ALA A 137 17.81 15.12 -11.13
C ALA A 137 16.88 15.79 -10.11
N ASP A 138 15.68 16.19 -10.52
CA ASP A 138 14.67 16.76 -9.62
C ASP A 138 14.23 15.74 -8.55
N LYS A 139 14.08 14.48 -8.93
CA LYS A 139 13.77 13.39 -7.99
C LYS A 139 14.89 13.13 -7.00
N LYS A 140 16.14 13.10 -7.46
CA LYS A 140 17.31 12.94 -6.58
C LYS A 140 17.35 14.02 -5.52
N LEU A 141 17.18 15.29 -5.90
CA LEU A 141 17.12 16.39 -4.94
C LEU A 141 15.98 16.21 -3.92
N GLN A 142 14.82 15.75 -4.37
CA GLN A 142 13.71 15.44 -3.45
C GLN A 142 14.06 14.31 -2.47
N TRP A 143 14.70 13.24 -2.96
CA TRP A 143 15.13 12.12 -2.10
C TRP A 143 16.19 12.57 -1.10
N GLU A 144 17.22 13.28 -1.53
CA GLU A 144 18.27 13.82 -0.66
C GLU A 144 17.72 14.75 0.42
N TYR A 145 16.76 15.62 0.04
CA TYR A 145 16.08 16.50 1.00
C TYR A 145 15.23 15.69 2.00
N GLN A 146 14.54 14.68 1.54
CA GLN A 146 13.75 13.81 2.39
C GLN A 146 14.64 13.00 3.33
N ASP A 147 15.74 12.44 2.84
CA ASP A 147 16.72 11.71 3.64
C ASP A 147 17.33 12.58 4.72
N ALA A 148 17.75 13.79 4.36
CA ALA A 148 18.31 14.75 5.32
C ALA A 148 17.27 15.13 6.40
N ARG A 149 15.99 15.28 6.02
CA ARG A 149 14.91 15.58 6.96
C ARG A 149 14.64 14.40 7.90
N GLU A 150 14.56 13.17 7.37
CA GLU A 150 14.33 11.96 8.15
C GLU A 150 15.49 11.70 9.10
N GLN A 151 16.73 11.80 8.63
CA GLN A 151 17.92 11.66 9.46
C GLN A 151 18.03 12.78 10.52
N GLY A 152 17.66 14.00 10.15
CA GLY A 152 17.56 15.12 11.07
C GLY A 152 16.55 14.88 12.19
N ALA A 153 15.41 14.29 11.88
CA ALA A 153 14.38 13.92 12.85
C ALA A 153 14.89 12.84 13.84
N VAL A 154 15.59 11.81 13.34
CA VAL A 154 16.16 10.75 14.18
C VAL A 154 17.26 11.28 15.09
N ASN A 155 18.15 12.16 14.59
CA ASN A 155 19.17 12.83 15.39
C ASN A 155 18.54 13.69 16.49
N LYS A 156 17.52 14.46 16.13
CA LYS A 156 16.80 15.32 17.10
C LYS A 156 16.07 14.51 18.14
N LEU A 157 15.51 13.34 17.78
CA LEU A 157 14.88 12.41 18.69
C LEU A 157 15.90 11.89 19.74
N LYS A 158 17.11 11.53 19.30
CA LYS A 158 18.19 11.15 20.22
C LYS A 158 18.51 12.26 21.23
N GLU A 159 18.61 13.51 20.76
CA GLU A 159 18.92 14.65 21.63
C GLU A 159 17.81 14.89 22.66
N LEU A 160 16.56 14.98 22.21
CA LEU A 160 15.42 15.33 23.06
C LEU A 160 15.08 14.25 24.08
N LEU A 161 15.26 12.98 23.75
CA LEU A 161 15.04 11.86 24.67
C LEU A 161 16.31 11.42 25.41
N HIS A 162 17.45 12.10 25.22
CA HIS A 162 18.74 11.75 25.82
C HIS A 162 19.12 10.28 25.60
N LEU A 163 18.88 9.75 24.39
CA LEU A 163 19.13 8.35 24.09
C LEU A 163 20.64 8.04 24.07
N PRO A 164 21.09 6.87 24.55
CA PRO A 164 22.51 6.52 24.61
C PRO A 164 23.13 6.39 23.21
N LYS A 165 22.34 5.95 22.22
CA LYS A 165 22.76 5.82 20.82
C LYS A 165 21.69 6.34 19.87
N LEU A 166 22.05 6.52 18.60
CA LEU A 166 21.11 6.89 17.57
C LEU A 166 20.05 5.79 17.41
N PRO A 167 18.74 6.10 17.45
CA PRO A 167 17.68 5.11 17.28
C PRO A 167 17.48 4.78 15.80
N GLU A 168 18.43 4.03 15.21
CA GLU A 168 18.34 3.62 13.81
C GLU A 168 17.18 2.66 13.58
N ARG A 169 16.94 1.75 14.55
CA ARG A 169 15.79 0.85 14.51
C ARG A 169 14.82 1.18 15.63
N ILE A 170 13.61 1.56 15.25
CA ILE A 170 12.50 1.90 16.16
C ILE A 170 11.38 0.87 15.97
N GLU A 171 10.92 0.25 17.05
CA GLU A 171 9.73 -0.60 17.05
C GLU A 171 8.60 0.09 17.80
N CYS A 172 7.43 0.23 17.15
CA CYS A 172 6.25 0.80 17.79
C CYS A 172 5.13 -0.25 17.91
N PHE A 173 4.47 -0.25 19.07
CA PHE A 173 3.44 -1.20 19.41
C PHE A 173 2.11 -0.48 19.69
N ASP A 174 1.02 -1.00 19.14
CA ASP A 174 -0.35 -0.55 19.38
C ASP A 174 -1.25 -1.75 19.71
N ILE A 175 -2.17 -1.55 20.65
CA ILE A 175 -3.20 -2.53 21.03
C ILE A 175 -4.54 -2.03 20.53
N SER A 176 -5.25 -2.89 19.81
CA SER A 176 -6.57 -2.57 19.28
C SER A 176 -7.59 -3.64 19.63
N HIS A 177 -8.73 -3.19 20.13
CA HIS A 177 -9.89 -4.03 20.43
C HIS A 177 -10.92 -3.95 19.33
N ASN A 178 -11.36 -5.09 18.83
CA ASN A 178 -12.47 -5.14 17.89
C ASN A 178 -13.76 -5.46 18.68
N GLN A 179 -14.80 -4.64 18.54
CA GLN A 179 -16.09 -4.86 19.20
C GLN A 179 -16.62 -6.26 18.88
N GLY A 180 -16.62 -7.16 19.87
CA GLY A 180 -17.13 -8.54 19.79
C GLY A 180 -16.17 -9.57 19.18
N ALA A 181 -14.88 -9.28 19.01
CA ALA A 181 -13.87 -10.21 18.50
C ALA A 181 -12.50 -9.96 19.15
N GLU A 182 -11.52 -10.72 18.77
CA GLU A 182 -10.19 -10.84 19.31
C GLU A 182 -9.41 -9.52 19.47
N THR A 183 -8.75 -9.33 20.60
CA THR A 183 -7.76 -8.26 20.82
C THR A 183 -6.51 -8.57 19.98
N THR A 184 -6.00 -7.57 19.31
CA THR A 184 -4.82 -7.71 18.45
C THR A 184 -3.78 -6.65 18.80
N GLY A 185 -2.55 -7.08 19.06
CA GLY A 185 -1.39 -6.22 19.11
C GLY A 185 -0.75 -6.08 17.74
N SER A 186 -0.21 -4.93 17.44
CA SER A 186 0.59 -4.69 16.23
C SER A 186 1.98 -4.19 16.59
N MET A 187 2.94 -4.51 15.73
CA MET A 187 4.30 -4.00 15.76
C MET A 187 4.63 -3.44 14.37
N VAL A 188 5.00 -2.19 14.31
CA VAL A 188 5.61 -1.59 13.13
C VAL A 188 7.09 -1.32 13.39
N VAL A 189 7.88 -1.36 12.34
CA VAL A 189 9.33 -1.19 12.39
C VAL A 189 9.73 -0.04 11.49
N PHE A 190 10.56 0.85 12.01
CA PHE A 190 11.18 1.93 11.28
C PHE A 190 12.69 1.78 11.34
N GLU A 191 13.35 2.00 10.22
CA GLU A 191 14.80 2.01 10.09
C GLU A 191 15.26 3.34 9.51
N SER A 192 16.16 4.02 10.20
CA SER A 192 16.64 5.36 9.83
C SER A 192 15.51 6.36 9.54
N GLY A 193 14.44 6.33 10.33
CA GLY A 193 13.25 7.18 10.17
C GLY A 193 12.22 6.71 9.12
N ARG A 194 12.47 5.59 8.40
CA ARG A 194 11.61 5.05 7.34
C ARG A 194 10.89 3.76 7.73
N PRO A 195 9.64 3.56 7.28
CA PRO A 195 8.89 2.35 7.59
C PRO A 195 9.44 1.11 6.86
N ASN A 196 9.91 0.10 7.60
CA ASN A 196 10.27 -1.20 7.07
C ASN A 196 9.09 -2.18 7.15
N LYS A 197 8.18 -2.11 6.18
CA LYS A 197 6.93 -2.88 6.14
C LYS A 197 7.13 -4.40 6.09
N LYS A 198 8.31 -4.90 5.68
CA LYS A 198 8.63 -6.33 5.64
C LYS A 198 8.72 -6.92 7.06
N GLU A 199 9.04 -6.09 8.03
CA GLU A 199 9.21 -6.49 9.42
C GLU A 199 8.01 -6.20 10.32
N TYR A 200 6.91 -5.69 9.79
CA TYR A 200 5.67 -5.50 10.54
C TYR A 200 5.10 -6.83 11.01
N ARG A 201 4.62 -6.88 12.26
CA ARG A 201 4.06 -8.10 12.86
C ARG A 201 2.74 -7.83 13.55
N ARG A 202 1.93 -8.88 13.69
CA ARG A 202 0.67 -8.88 14.43
C ARG A 202 0.68 -10.00 15.45
N PHE A 203 0.11 -9.70 16.61
CA PHE A 203 0.02 -10.61 17.73
C PHE A 203 -1.46 -10.82 18.07
N LYS A 204 -1.97 -12.02 17.81
CA LYS A 204 -3.31 -12.41 18.26
C LYS A 204 -3.22 -12.69 19.76
N LEU A 205 -3.93 -11.93 20.60
CA LEU A 205 -3.83 -12.00 22.04
C LEU A 205 -4.86 -12.99 22.61
N GLN A 206 -4.45 -13.69 23.66
CA GLN A 206 -5.26 -14.71 24.33
C GLN A 206 -5.68 -14.30 25.73
N SER A 207 -4.95 -13.40 26.38
CA SER A 207 -5.09 -13.02 27.79
C SER A 207 -6.35 -12.23 28.13
N THR A 208 -7.08 -11.71 27.12
CA THR A 208 -8.22 -10.81 27.32
C THR A 208 -9.55 -11.38 26.81
N GLN A 209 -9.73 -12.69 26.86
CA GLN A 209 -11.02 -13.29 26.55
C GLN A 209 -12.07 -12.85 27.58
N GLY A 210 -12.83 -11.79 27.25
CA GLY A 210 -14.00 -11.34 28.02
C GLY A 210 -13.98 -9.91 28.52
N THR A 211 -12.83 -9.31 28.83
CA THR A 211 -12.72 -7.88 29.23
C THR A 211 -11.53 -7.21 28.56
N PRO A 212 -11.70 -6.04 27.92
CA PRO A 212 -10.59 -5.28 27.37
C PRO A 212 -9.63 -4.85 28.48
N ASP A 213 -8.40 -5.33 28.44
CA ASP A 213 -7.32 -4.95 29.37
C ASP A 213 -6.07 -4.63 28.54
N ASP A 214 -5.87 -3.35 28.24
CA ASP A 214 -4.76 -2.85 27.42
C ASP A 214 -3.41 -3.13 28.08
N PHE A 215 -3.35 -3.11 29.42
CA PHE A 215 -2.11 -3.32 30.15
C PHE A 215 -1.63 -4.77 30.06
N LYS A 216 -2.52 -5.74 30.27
CA LYS A 216 -2.21 -7.16 30.11
C LYS A 216 -1.92 -7.50 28.65
N SER A 217 -2.66 -6.89 27.73
CA SER A 217 -2.44 -7.05 26.30
C SER A 217 -1.06 -6.59 25.87
N MET A 218 -0.63 -5.42 26.33
CA MET A 218 0.69 -4.89 26.03
C MET A 218 1.79 -5.78 26.64
N ALA A 219 1.64 -6.21 27.90
CA ALA A 219 2.57 -7.13 28.55
C ALA A 219 2.71 -8.46 27.79
N GLU A 220 1.59 -9.04 27.29
CA GLU A 220 1.62 -10.26 26.45
C GLU A 220 2.39 -10.04 25.16
N VAL A 221 2.18 -8.91 24.47
CA VAL A 221 2.92 -8.57 23.24
C VAL A 221 4.42 -8.49 23.51
N MET A 222 4.81 -7.80 24.58
CA MET A 222 6.23 -7.66 24.98
C MET A 222 6.86 -9.02 25.30
N ALA A 223 6.20 -9.87 26.09
CA ALA A 223 6.67 -11.21 26.38
C ALA A 223 6.84 -12.07 25.11
N ARG A 224 5.93 -11.95 24.16
CA ARG A 224 6.02 -12.71 22.89
C ARG A 224 7.07 -12.16 21.94
N ARG A 225 7.34 -10.84 21.97
CA ARG A 225 8.37 -10.22 21.10
C ARG A 225 9.77 -10.44 21.66
N TYR A 226 9.95 -10.33 22.97
CA TYR A 226 11.26 -10.29 23.61
C TYR A 226 11.58 -11.49 24.47
N GLY A 227 10.59 -12.29 24.88
CA GLY A 227 10.75 -13.42 25.79
C GLY A 227 11.34 -14.70 25.19
N ILE A 228 11.44 -14.77 23.87
CA ILE A 228 12.05 -15.89 23.15
C ILE A 228 13.22 -15.33 22.34
N GLU A 229 14.36 -16.04 22.28
CA GLU A 229 15.44 -15.72 21.34
C GLU A 229 14.88 -15.77 19.91
N THR A 230 14.49 -14.60 19.41
CA THR A 230 14.04 -14.44 18.04
C THR A 230 15.22 -14.04 17.18
N LYS A 231 15.25 -14.49 15.93
CA LYS A 231 16.22 -14.04 14.92
C LYS A 231 16.00 -12.56 14.51
N TRP A 232 15.02 -11.89 15.10
CA TRP A 232 14.72 -10.50 14.79
C TRP A 232 15.70 -9.57 15.52
N PRO A 233 16.28 -8.57 14.84
CA PRO A 233 17.16 -7.60 15.47
C PRO A 233 16.45 -6.89 16.63
N ARG A 234 17.22 -6.57 17.67
CA ARG A 234 16.72 -5.74 18.78
C ARG A 234 16.64 -4.29 18.34
N PRO A 235 15.59 -3.55 18.76
CA PRO A 235 15.48 -2.12 18.42
C PRO A 235 16.42 -1.26 19.27
N ASP A 236 16.64 -0.04 18.83
CA ASP A 236 17.35 1.01 19.54
C ASP A 236 16.41 1.86 20.39
N LEU A 237 15.11 1.86 20.03
CA LEU A 237 14.03 2.54 20.76
C LEU A 237 12.74 1.72 20.63
N ILE A 238 12.04 1.56 21.74
CA ILE A 238 10.70 0.96 21.79
C ILE A 238 9.69 2.08 22.07
N VAL A 239 8.67 2.18 21.23
CA VAL A 239 7.57 3.15 21.35
C VAL A 239 6.27 2.38 21.64
N LEU A 240 5.55 2.78 22.68
CA LEU A 240 4.23 2.25 23.00
C LEU A 240 3.17 3.32 22.66
N ASP A 241 2.17 2.95 21.86
CA ASP A 241 1.01 3.82 21.59
C ASP A 241 0.12 3.87 22.81
N GLY A 242 0.56 4.62 23.82
CA GLY A 242 -0.12 4.73 25.11
C GLY A 242 0.63 5.59 26.11
N GLY A 243 -0.09 5.98 27.15
CA GLY A 243 0.47 6.80 28.23
C GLY A 243 1.25 6.00 29.28
N LYS A 244 1.51 6.67 30.40
CA LYS A 244 2.29 6.14 31.54
C LYS A 244 1.86 4.74 32.00
N GLY A 245 0.56 4.48 32.10
CA GLY A 245 0.07 3.18 32.59
C GLY A 245 0.44 2.01 31.68
N GLN A 246 0.45 2.21 30.34
CA GLN A 246 0.89 1.16 29.40
C GLN A 246 2.41 0.98 29.45
N LEU A 247 3.16 2.09 29.62
CA LEU A 247 4.60 2.03 29.82
C LEU A 247 4.94 1.24 31.10
N ASP A 248 4.30 1.58 32.24
CA ASP A 248 4.52 0.93 33.53
C ASP A 248 4.17 -0.57 33.51
N ALA A 249 3.18 -0.97 32.71
CA ALA A 249 2.81 -2.38 32.54
C ALA A 249 3.79 -3.16 31.63
N ALA A 250 4.34 -2.53 30.61
CA ALA A 250 5.23 -3.14 29.64
C ALA A 250 6.68 -3.29 30.16
N LEU A 251 7.18 -2.27 30.87
CA LEU A 251 8.58 -2.19 31.32
C LEU A 251 9.06 -3.41 32.13
N PRO A 252 8.35 -3.89 33.17
CA PRO A 252 8.78 -5.04 33.92
C PRO A 252 8.98 -6.29 33.06
N VAL A 253 8.08 -6.48 32.08
CA VAL A 253 8.14 -7.62 31.15
C VAL A 253 9.34 -7.48 30.21
N ILE A 254 9.57 -6.31 29.62
CA ILE A 254 10.71 -6.03 28.73
C ILE A 254 12.03 -6.26 29.49
N ARG A 255 12.14 -5.74 30.72
CA ARG A 255 13.34 -5.88 31.56
C ARG A 255 13.58 -7.33 32.00
N SER A 256 12.51 -8.08 32.33
CA SER A 256 12.62 -9.52 32.66
C SER A 256 13.11 -10.37 31.48
N CYS A 257 12.90 -9.91 30.24
CA CYS A 257 13.42 -10.53 29.02
C CYS A 257 14.88 -10.14 28.71
N GLY A 258 15.56 -9.41 29.60
CA GLY A 258 16.96 -8.98 29.40
C GLY A 258 17.12 -7.95 28.26
N VAL A 259 16.15 -7.08 28.07
CA VAL A 259 16.17 -6.00 27.08
C VAL A 259 16.37 -4.66 27.79
N ASP A 260 17.51 -4.02 27.54
CA ASP A 260 17.87 -2.71 28.13
C ASP A 260 17.57 -1.53 27.19
N THR A 261 16.95 -1.79 26.04
CA THR A 261 16.57 -0.77 25.08
C THR A 261 15.67 0.29 25.74
N PRO A 262 15.89 1.59 25.48
CA PRO A 262 15.01 2.66 25.93
C PRO A 262 13.57 2.44 25.47
N VAL A 263 12.61 2.68 26.39
CA VAL A 263 11.17 2.53 26.14
C VAL A 263 10.48 3.84 26.42
N ILE A 264 9.61 4.27 25.53
CA ILE A 264 8.76 5.43 25.72
C ILE A 264 7.29 5.10 25.49
N GLY A 265 6.41 5.77 26.22
CA GLY A 265 4.98 5.82 25.96
C GLY A 265 4.59 7.13 25.29
N LEU A 266 3.79 7.10 24.25
CA LEU A 266 3.27 8.28 23.54
C LEU A 266 1.76 8.39 23.76
N ALA A 267 1.34 9.37 24.58
CA ALA A 267 -0.08 9.59 24.88
C ALA A 267 -0.80 10.40 23.80
N LYS A 268 -1.98 9.91 23.38
CA LYS A 268 -2.75 10.47 22.23
C LYS A 268 -3.27 11.91 22.41
N ARG A 269 -3.66 12.31 23.63
CA ARG A 269 -4.39 13.58 23.80
C ARG A 269 -3.54 14.84 23.77
N MET A 270 -2.33 14.74 24.35
CA MET A 270 -1.45 15.91 24.54
C MET A 270 -0.08 15.71 23.87
N GLU A 271 0.10 14.63 23.14
CA GLU A 271 1.39 14.23 22.55
C GLU A 271 2.51 14.15 23.60
N GLU A 272 2.13 13.79 24.83
CA GLU A 272 3.03 13.65 25.96
C GLU A 272 3.89 12.38 25.83
N ILE A 273 5.20 12.54 26.01
CA ILE A 273 6.14 11.43 25.96
C ILE A 273 6.54 11.04 27.39
N TYR A 274 6.19 9.83 27.77
CA TYR A 274 6.57 9.25 29.04
C TYR A 274 7.83 8.39 28.86
N VAL A 275 8.85 8.64 29.69
CA VAL A 275 10.13 7.93 29.67
C VAL A 275 10.29 7.14 30.95
N GLU A 276 10.97 5.98 30.89
CA GLU A 276 11.27 5.15 32.06
C GLU A 276 11.99 5.98 33.16
N GLY A 277 11.50 5.83 34.40
CA GLY A 277 12.09 6.49 35.56
C GLY A 277 11.75 7.97 35.74
N GLN A 278 10.96 8.56 34.83
CA GLN A 278 10.51 9.95 34.94
C GLN A 278 9.03 10.01 35.37
N THR A 279 8.76 10.96 36.26
CA THR A 279 7.38 11.18 36.75
C THR A 279 6.60 12.06 35.78
N ASP A 280 7.22 13.09 35.28
CA ASP A 280 6.63 14.09 34.40
C ASP A 280 6.89 13.76 32.93
N PRO A 281 5.92 13.98 32.05
CA PRO A 281 6.09 13.74 30.63
C PRO A 281 7.01 14.81 29.98
N ILE A 282 7.73 14.42 28.95
CA ILE A 282 8.42 15.34 28.06
C ILE A 282 7.40 15.90 27.07
N ILE A 283 7.32 17.23 27.00
CA ILE A 283 6.47 17.96 26.06
C ILE A 283 7.41 18.53 24.99
N ILE A 284 7.15 18.18 23.73
CA ILE A 284 7.94 18.64 22.57
C ILE A 284 7.06 19.56 21.72
N ASP A 285 7.64 20.59 21.13
CA ASP A 285 6.95 21.49 20.20
C ASP A 285 6.33 20.67 19.04
N PRO A 286 5.06 20.89 18.68
CA PRO A 286 4.40 20.18 17.55
C PRO A 286 5.10 20.34 16.20
N HIS A 287 5.91 21.38 16.04
CA HIS A 287 6.67 21.62 14.80
C HIS A 287 8.05 20.92 14.78
N GLU A 288 8.48 20.34 15.90
CA GLU A 288 9.76 19.61 15.97
C GLU A 288 9.73 18.34 15.11
N PRO A 289 10.73 18.16 14.23
CA PRO A 289 10.80 16.98 13.37
C PRO A 289 10.79 15.65 14.12
N ALA A 290 11.35 15.60 15.32
CA ALA A 290 11.37 14.44 16.19
C ALA A 290 9.96 14.03 16.63
N LEU A 291 9.10 14.99 17.01
CA LEU A 291 7.73 14.69 17.38
C LEU A 291 6.91 14.28 16.17
N GLN A 292 7.09 14.94 15.03
CA GLN A 292 6.44 14.55 13.77
C GLN A 292 6.81 13.12 13.35
N LEU A 293 8.05 12.70 13.57
CA LEU A 293 8.47 11.32 13.34
C LEU A 293 7.75 10.35 14.29
N LEU A 294 7.68 10.63 15.58
CA LEU A 294 6.97 9.79 16.55
C LEU A 294 5.46 9.69 16.23
N GLN A 295 4.82 10.80 15.86
CA GLN A 295 3.44 10.83 15.40
C GLN A 295 3.24 9.95 14.16
N PHE A 296 4.13 10.06 13.18
CA PHE A 296 4.08 9.23 11.98
C PHE A 296 4.25 7.74 12.29
N ILE A 297 5.17 7.38 13.19
CA ILE A 297 5.40 6.00 13.65
C ILE A 297 4.13 5.46 14.33
N ARG A 298 3.52 6.22 15.24
CA ARG A 298 2.27 5.87 15.93
C ARG A 298 1.12 5.70 14.96
N ASP A 299 0.90 6.67 14.09
CA ASP A 299 -0.19 6.66 13.13
C ASP A 299 -0.07 5.48 12.16
N GLU A 300 1.16 5.09 11.80
CA GLU A 300 1.41 3.91 10.98
C GLU A 300 1.09 2.60 11.73
N ALA A 301 1.40 2.51 13.05
CA ALA A 301 1.01 1.37 13.88
C ALA A 301 -0.51 1.23 13.93
N HIS A 302 -1.20 2.33 14.21
CA HIS A 302 -2.66 2.38 14.24
C HIS A 302 -3.27 2.06 12.86
N ARG A 303 -2.75 2.63 11.77
CA ARG A 303 -3.17 2.33 10.40
C ARG A 303 -3.02 0.84 10.06
N PHE A 304 -1.92 0.22 10.48
CA PHE A 304 -1.63 -1.19 10.21
C PHE A 304 -2.65 -2.13 10.88
N VAL A 305 -3.09 -1.81 12.10
CA VAL A 305 -4.15 -2.56 12.81
C VAL A 305 -5.51 -2.36 12.15
N ILE A 306 -5.90 -1.11 11.87
CA ILE A 306 -7.20 -0.80 11.27
C ILE A 306 -7.36 -1.46 9.89
N ALA A 307 -6.32 -1.44 9.07
CA ALA A 307 -6.34 -2.09 7.75
C ALA A 307 -6.64 -3.60 7.86
N TYR A 308 -6.14 -4.25 8.91
CA TYR A 308 -6.42 -5.66 9.19
C TYR A 308 -7.88 -5.86 9.64
N HIS A 309 -8.35 -5.05 10.58
CA HIS A 309 -9.73 -5.15 11.06
C HIS A 309 -10.73 -4.95 9.92
N ARG A 310 -10.52 -3.96 9.05
CA ARG A 310 -11.36 -3.75 7.85
C ARG A 310 -11.38 -4.98 6.94
N LYS A 311 -10.24 -5.59 6.68
CA LYS A 311 -10.15 -6.81 5.84
C LYS A 311 -10.85 -8.01 6.49
N TRP A 312 -10.74 -8.15 7.81
CA TRP A 312 -11.37 -9.23 8.59
C TRP A 312 -12.88 -9.01 8.74
N THR A 313 -13.30 -7.80 9.08
CA THR A 313 -14.73 -7.43 9.17
C THR A 313 -15.41 -7.54 7.82
N SER A 314 -14.75 -7.11 6.73
CA SER A 314 -15.24 -7.32 5.37
C SER A 314 -15.40 -8.81 5.06
N LYS A 315 -14.40 -9.65 5.36
CA LYS A 315 -14.47 -11.10 5.14
C LYS A 315 -15.57 -11.75 5.99
N ARG A 316 -15.68 -11.41 7.27
CA ARG A 316 -16.70 -11.95 8.19
C ARG A 316 -18.11 -11.50 7.83
N ASN A 317 -18.31 -10.20 7.51
CA ASN A 317 -19.58 -9.70 7.05
C ASN A 317 -19.99 -10.32 5.72
N THR A 318 -19.02 -10.62 4.86
CA THR A 318 -19.27 -11.24 3.56
C THR A 318 -19.56 -12.74 3.71
N GLU A 319 -18.89 -13.44 4.62
CA GLU A 319 -19.23 -14.81 5.00
C GLU A 319 -20.63 -14.89 5.62
N SER A 320 -20.98 -13.96 6.50
CA SER A 320 -22.32 -13.83 7.09
C SER A 320 -23.41 -13.53 6.07
N ILE A 321 -23.16 -12.70 5.05
CA ILE A 321 -24.15 -12.38 4.03
C ILE A 321 -24.56 -13.61 3.22
N LEU A 322 -23.62 -14.48 2.86
CA LEU A 322 -23.92 -15.70 2.10
C LEU A 322 -24.63 -16.77 2.96
N ASP A 323 -24.41 -16.77 4.27
CA ASP A 323 -25.07 -17.70 5.21
C ASP A 323 -26.57 -17.42 5.36
N HIS A 324 -27.01 -16.20 5.05
CA HIS A 324 -28.43 -15.82 5.06
C HIS A 324 -29.17 -16.15 3.74
N ILE A 325 -28.49 -16.77 2.76
CA ILE A 325 -29.11 -17.15 1.49
C ILE A 325 -29.56 -18.62 1.57
N ALA A 326 -30.87 -18.84 1.42
CA ALA A 326 -31.43 -20.17 1.46
C ALA A 326 -30.75 -21.11 0.45
N GLY A 327 -30.24 -22.25 0.95
CA GLY A 327 -29.57 -23.26 0.14
C GLY A 327 -28.06 -23.03 0.00
N ILE A 328 -27.45 -22.03 0.69
CA ILE A 328 -26.02 -21.81 0.73
C ILE A 328 -25.48 -22.23 2.10
N GLY A 329 -24.94 -23.43 2.17
CA GLY A 329 -24.21 -23.93 3.34
C GLY A 329 -22.70 -23.76 3.16
N PRO A 330 -21.90 -24.16 4.18
CA PRO A 330 -20.45 -23.94 4.21
C PRO A 330 -19.69 -24.43 2.97
N GLN A 331 -20.08 -25.58 2.42
CA GLN A 331 -19.43 -26.14 1.23
C GLN A 331 -19.66 -25.29 -0.02
N ARG A 332 -20.89 -24.83 -0.26
CA ARG A 332 -21.25 -23.97 -1.40
C ARG A 332 -20.65 -22.58 -1.24
N ARG A 333 -20.66 -22.04 -0.03
CA ARG A 333 -19.99 -20.76 0.29
C ARG A 333 -18.51 -20.80 -0.05
N ASN A 334 -17.79 -21.84 0.39
CA ASN A 334 -16.38 -21.99 0.07
C ASN A 334 -16.14 -22.14 -1.44
N ALA A 335 -16.96 -22.90 -2.14
CA ALA A 335 -16.87 -23.05 -3.59
C ALA A 335 -17.09 -21.72 -4.33
N LEU A 336 -18.04 -20.89 -3.88
CA LEU A 336 -18.26 -19.54 -4.42
C LEU A 336 -17.04 -18.65 -4.24
N TRP A 337 -16.39 -18.67 -3.06
CA TRP A 337 -15.17 -17.90 -2.80
C TRP A 337 -13.95 -18.38 -3.58
N HIS A 338 -13.92 -19.64 -3.98
CA HIS A 338 -12.87 -20.13 -4.90
C HIS A 338 -13.13 -19.72 -6.36
N ALA A 339 -14.42 -19.59 -6.74
CA ALA A 339 -14.80 -19.28 -8.11
C ALA A 339 -14.79 -17.77 -8.41
N PHE A 340 -15.07 -16.92 -7.43
CA PHE A 340 -15.16 -15.46 -7.58
C PHE A 340 -14.16 -14.75 -6.68
N ARG A 341 -13.50 -13.71 -7.22
CA ARG A 341 -12.46 -12.94 -6.51
C ARG A 341 -13.03 -11.93 -5.51
N SER A 342 -14.29 -11.52 -5.69
CA SER A 342 -14.93 -10.50 -4.86
C SER A 342 -16.44 -10.71 -4.78
N LEU A 343 -17.07 -10.08 -3.76
CA LEU A 343 -18.52 -10.04 -3.64
C LEU A 343 -19.20 -9.30 -4.81
N ASP A 344 -18.54 -8.28 -5.32
CA ASP A 344 -19.06 -7.51 -6.46
C ASP A 344 -19.05 -8.34 -7.75
N GLU A 345 -18.07 -9.22 -7.92
CA GLU A 345 -18.03 -10.17 -9.01
C GLU A 345 -19.20 -11.17 -8.90
N MET A 346 -19.45 -11.73 -7.71
CA MET A 346 -20.63 -12.58 -7.45
C MET A 346 -21.96 -11.84 -7.68
N ARG A 347 -22.03 -10.56 -7.28
CA ARG A 347 -23.23 -9.72 -7.45
C ARG A 347 -23.57 -9.50 -8.92
N ASN A 348 -22.55 -9.37 -9.76
CA ASN A 348 -22.70 -9.10 -11.19
C ASN A 348 -22.83 -10.40 -12.02
N ALA A 349 -22.56 -11.55 -11.42
CA ALA A 349 -22.63 -12.84 -12.07
C ALA A 349 -24.08 -13.21 -12.50
N THR A 350 -24.19 -13.93 -13.61
CA THR A 350 -25.45 -14.49 -14.10
C THR A 350 -25.79 -15.77 -13.35
N VAL A 351 -27.07 -16.21 -13.45
CA VAL A 351 -27.51 -17.49 -12.84
C VAL A 351 -26.74 -18.68 -13.44
N GLU A 352 -26.40 -18.62 -14.72
CA GLU A 352 -25.64 -19.64 -15.43
C GLU A 352 -24.20 -19.73 -14.88
N GLU A 353 -23.53 -18.60 -14.65
CA GLU A 353 -22.18 -18.55 -14.08
C GLU A 353 -22.17 -19.06 -12.64
N LEU A 354 -23.14 -18.66 -11.83
CA LEU A 354 -23.31 -19.15 -10.46
C LEU A 354 -23.56 -20.66 -10.42
N THR A 355 -24.34 -21.20 -11.38
CA THR A 355 -24.67 -22.64 -11.45
C THR A 355 -23.44 -23.49 -11.83
N ARG A 356 -22.44 -22.93 -12.55
CA ARG A 356 -21.20 -23.62 -12.91
C ARG A 356 -20.27 -23.87 -11.72
N VAL A 357 -20.50 -23.20 -10.59
CA VAL A 357 -19.68 -23.37 -9.38
C VAL A 357 -19.90 -24.77 -8.80
N LYS A 358 -18.83 -25.45 -8.42
CA LYS A 358 -18.85 -26.82 -7.89
C LYS A 358 -19.84 -26.95 -6.71
N GLY A 359 -20.78 -27.88 -6.84
CA GLY A 359 -21.79 -28.16 -5.81
C GLY A 359 -23.00 -27.21 -5.79
N MET A 360 -23.08 -26.27 -6.74
CA MET A 360 -24.24 -25.40 -6.90
C MET A 360 -25.32 -26.09 -7.72
N ASN A 361 -26.61 -25.78 -7.39
CA ASN A 361 -27.74 -26.12 -8.20
C ASN A 361 -28.48 -24.85 -8.64
N LYS A 362 -29.38 -24.98 -9.61
CA LYS A 362 -30.10 -23.84 -10.19
C LYS A 362 -30.85 -23.03 -9.14
N THR A 363 -31.52 -23.67 -8.20
CA THR A 363 -32.27 -23.01 -7.13
C THR A 363 -31.40 -22.17 -6.23
N ALA A 364 -30.21 -22.68 -5.82
CA ALA A 364 -29.26 -21.94 -5.00
C ALA A 364 -28.65 -20.75 -5.77
N ALA A 365 -28.36 -20.92 -7.05
CA ALA A 365 -27.88 -19.85 -7.92
C ALA A 365 -28.93 -18.72 -8.10
N GLU A 366 -30.18 -19.08 -8.29
CA GLU A 366 -31.32 -18.15 -8.38
C GLU A 366 -31.52 -17.39 -7.05
N ASN A 367 -31.37 -18.08 -5.90
CA ASN A 367 -31.46 -17.44 -4.59
C ASN A 367 -30.34 -16.39 -4.38
N ILE A 368 -29.10 -16.68 -4.77
CA ILE A 368 -27.99 -15.70 -4.73
C ILE A 368 -28.31 -14.50 -5.62
N PHE A 369 -28.71 -14.77 -6.87
CA PHE A 369 -29.02 -13.73 -7.84
C PHE A 369 -30.15 -12.82 -7.38
N ARG A 370 -31.24 -13.39 -6.79
CA ARG A 370 -32.36 -12.66 -6.21
C ARG A 370 -31.94 -11.85 -5.00
N PHE A 371 -31.18 -12.43 -4.07
CA PHE A 371 -30.70 -11.79 -2.85
C PHE A 371 -29.88 -10.52 -3.14
N PHE A 372 -28.99 -10.56 -4.12
CA PHE A 372 -28.17 -9.39 -4.45
C PHE A 372 -28.95 -8.27 -5.15
N ARG A 373 -30.10 -8.56 -5.75
CA ARG A 373 -30.97 -7.59 -6.43
C ARG A 373 -32.11 -7.05 -5.59
N MET A 374 -32.35 -7.58 -4.41
CA MET A 374 -33.30 -7.04 -3.45
C MET A 374 -32.91 -5.64 -2.98
N LYS A 375 -33.91 -4.77 -2.72
CA LYS A 375 -33.71 -3.46 -2.13
C LYS A 375 -33.15 -3.57 -0.71
N LYS A 376 -32.46 -2.53 -0.24
CA LYS A 376 -31.74 -2.52 1.04
C LYS A 376 -32.66 -2.81 2.25
N ASP A 377 -33.89 -2.34 2.20
CA ASP A 377 -34.89 -2.55 3.26
C ASP A 377 -35.44 -3.96 3.32
N GLU A 378 -35.63 -4.62 2.17
CA GLU A 378 -36.02 -6.02 2.09
C GLU A 378 -34.95 -6.99 2.59
N LYS A 379 -33.66 -6.63 2.37
CA LYS A 379 -32.51 -7.39 2.92
C LYS A 379 -32.46 -7.33 4.43
N ARG A 380 -32.79 -6.18 5.01
CA ARG A 380 -32.78 -5.98 6.47
C ARG A 380 -33.84 -6.82 7.15
N MET A 381 -35.08 -6.89 6.61
CA MET A 381 -36.15 -7.73 7.11
C MET A 381 -35.83 -9.22 7.05
N LEU A 382 -35.14 -9.68 6.00
CA LEU A 382 -34.71 -11.07 5.86
C LEU A 382 -33.64 -11.45 6.91
N VAL A 383 -32.71 -10.58 7.20
CA VAL A 383 -31.64 -10.80 8.20
C VAL A 383 -32.19 -10.75 9.62
N GLU A 384 -33.07 -9.79 9.93
CA GLU A 384 -33.73 -9.68 11.25
C GLU A 384 -34.66 -10.89 11.52
N GLY A 385 -35.41 -11.36 10.54
CA GLY A 385 -36.26 -12.54 10.68
C GLY A 385 -35.52 -13.88 10.81
N PHE A 386 -34.23 -13.95 10.45
CA PHE A 386 -33.37 -15.10 10.70
C PHE A 386 -32.81 -15.11 12.12
N ILE A 387 -32.43 -13.92 12.63
CA ILE A 387 -31.90 -13.74 13.99
C ILE A 387 -32.98 -14.08 15.05
N ASP A 388 -34.23 -13.73 14.80
CA ASP A 388 -35.33 -14.05 15.68
C ASP A 388 -35.64 -15.57 15.72
N ARG A 389 -35.52 -16.28 14.60
CA ARG A 389 -35.68 -17.75 14.57
C ARG A 389 -34.57 -18.49 15.31
N GLU A 390 -33.32 -18.08 15.22
CA GLU A 390 -32.23 -18.68 15.99
C GLU A 390 -32.33 -18.40 17.50
N ARG A 391 -32.89 -17.24 17.91
CA ARG A 391 -33.20 -16.98 19.33
C ARG A 391 -34.31 -17.85 19.88
N ASP A 392 -35.36 -18.12 19.10
CA ASP A 392 -36.45 -18.98 19.53
C ASP A 392 -36.03 -20.45 19.63
N ASP A 393 -35.10 -20.92 18.79
CA ASP A 393 -34.59 -22.30 18.88
C ASP A 393 -33.60 -22.49 20.04
N LEU A 394 -32.83 -21.46 20.42
CA LEU A 394 -31.94 -21.48 21.62
C LEU A 394 -32.72 -21.35 22.95
N SER A 395 -33.97 -20.89 22.93
CA SER A 395 -34.82 -20.81 24.12
C SER A 395 -35.53 -22.11 24.46
N LYS A 396 -35.38 -23.14 23.60
CA LYS A 396 -36.01 -24.47 23.77
C LYS A 396 -35.05 -25.57 24.26
N PHE A 397 -33.79 -25.17 24.57
CA PHE A 397 -32.80 -25.99 25.25
C PHE A 397 -32.35 -25.28 26.55
#